data_0a7b46fc67c85b7dba69155b116a7f04
#
_entry.id   0a7b46fc67c85b7dba69155b116a7f04
#
_cell.length_a   1.000
_cell.length_b   1.000
_cell.length_c   1.000
_cell.angle_alpha   90.00
_cell.angle_beta   90.00
_cell.angle_gamma   90.00
#
_symmetry.space_group_name_H-M   'P 1'
#
loop_
_entity.id
_entity.type
_entity.pdbx_description
1 polymer ?
#
loop_
_entity_poly.entity_id
_entity_poly.type
_entity_poly.pdbx_seq_one_letter_code
_entity_poly.pdbx_strand_id
1 'polypeptide(L)'
;VEEVRRKFFGTLYNTYSFFALYANVDGFTFGEPEVPMEKRPEIDRWIISLLNSLIKEVDEQFAAYEPTRAGRAISDFVNDNLSNWYVRLNRKRFWGGTMTEDKLSAYQTLYTCLETVAKLMAPIAPFYADRLYTDLTAATGRDTRSVHLVDFPVSCNDYIDLALEERMQIAQTMTSMVLALRRKVNIKVRQ
;
A
#
# COMPACT_ATOMS: atom_id res chain seq x y z
N VAL A 1 8.15 6.45 -20.67
CA VAL A 1 8.62 5.18 -20.09
C VAL A 1 9.53 5.43 -18.89
N GLU A 2 10.56 6.27 -18.99
CA GLU A 2 11.52 6.51 -17.90
C GLU A 2 10.88 7.15 -16.66
N GLU A 3 9.94 8.05 -16.84
CA GLU A 3 9.20 8.68 -15.74
C GLU A 3 8.40 7.64 -14.93
N VAL A 4 7.67 6.75 -15.60
CA VAL A 4 6.91 5.67 -14.94
C VAL A 4 7.86 4.72 -14.21
N ARG A 5 8.98 4.34 -14.84
CA ARG A 5 10.00 3.49 -14.22
C ARG A 5 10.51 4.10 -12.91
N ARG A 6 10.84 5.38 -12.92
CA ARG A 6 11.41 6.07 -11.75
C ARG A 6 10.37 6.39 -10.69
N LYS A 7 9.22 6.96 -11.09
CA LYS A 7 8.21 7.44 -10.14
C LYS A 7 7.35 6.31 -9.59
N PHE A 8 6.88 5.39 -10.42
CA PHE A 8 6.00 4.30 -9.98
C PHE A 8 6.78 3.07 -9.54
N PHE A 9 7.47 2.40 -10.48
CA PHE A 9 8.18 1.15 -10.15
C PHE A 9 9.29 1.36 -9.10
N GLY A 10 10.01 2.48 -9.17
CA GLY A 10 11.01 2.83 -8.17
C GLY A 10 10.41 3.02 -6.78
N THR A 11 9.26 3.68 -6.68
CA THR A 11 8.56 3.88 -5.40
C THR A 11 8.02 2.56 -4.86
N LEU A 12 7.38 1.75 -5.71
CA LEU A 12 6.86 0.43 -5.33
C LEU A 12 8.01 -0.50 -4.87
N TYR A 13 9.11 -0.53 -5.60
CA TYR A 13 10.30 -1.30 -5.22
C TYR A 13 10.87 -0.85 -3.88
N ASN A 14 10.98 0.46 -3.63
CA ASN A 14 11.48 0.98 -2.36
C ASN A 14 10.53 0.64 -1.20
N THR A 15 9.22 0.67 -1.44
CA THR A 15 8.19 0.28 -0.46
C THR A 15 8.29 -1.21 -0.13
N TYR A 16 8.42 -2.05 -1.16
CA TYR A 16 8.65 -3.48 -0.99
C TYR A 16 9.97 -3.77 -0.26
N SER A 17 11.07 -3.12 -0.66
CA SER A 17 12.39 -3.31 -0.04
C SER A 17 12.38 -2.92 1.44
N PHE A 18 11.68 -1.85 1.78
CA PHE A 18 11.46 -1.46 3.19
C PHE A 18 10.71 -2.57 3.95
N PHE A 19 9.60 -3.06 3.38
CA PHE A 19 8.84 -4.17 3.98
C PHE A 19 9.71 -5.42 4.16
N ALA A 20 10.36 -5.88 3.09
CA ALA A 20 11.15 -7.11 3.08
C ALA A 20 12.33 -7.05 4.06
N LEU A 21 13.01 -5.89 4.17
CA LEU A 21 14.11 -5.71 5.11
C LEU A 21 13.66 -5.99 6.55
N TYR A 22 12.59 -5.34 7.00
CA TYR A 22 12.13 -5.47 8.38
C TYR A 22 11.39 -6.79 8.62
N ALA A 23 10.60 -7.28 7.66
CA ALA A 23 9.95 -8.58 7.74
C ALA A 23 10.95 -9.72 7.92
N ASN A 24 12.08 -9.69 7.19
CA ASN A 24 13.14 -10.68 7.33
C ASN A 24 13.86 -10.58 8.69
N VAL A 25 14.11 -9.37 9.17
CA VAL A 25 14.76 -9.16 10.48
C VAL A 25 13.86 -9.64 11.62
N ASP A 26 12.57 -9.37 11.55
CA ASP A 26 11.60 -9.71 12.59
C ASP A 26 11.01 -11.13 12.43
N GLY A 27 11.31 -11.82 11.32
CA GLY A 27 10.81 -13.17 11.04
C GLY A 27 9.32 -13.23 10.72
N PHE A 28 8.75 -12.15 10.15
CA PHE A 28 7.34 -12.09 9.76
C PHE A 28 7.07 -12.98 8.55
N THR A 29 6.08 -13.88 8.64
CA THR A 29 5.74 -14.87 7.60
C THR A 29 4.31 -14.75 7.05
N PHE A 30 3.49 -13.86 7.59
CA PHE A 30 2.04 -13.79 7.35
C PHE A 30 1.28 -15.06 7.78
N GLY A 31 1.92 -15.90 8.60
CA GLY A 31 1.30 -17.05 9.27
C GLY A 31 0.86 -16.76 10.70
N GLU A 32 1.16 -15.55 11.19
CA GLU A 32 0.78 -15.08 12.51
C GLU A 32 -0.75 -14.85 12.59
N PRO A 33 -1.35 -14.95 13.79
CA PRO A 33 -2.77 -14.66 13.97
C PRO A 33 -3.14 -13.28 13.42
N GLU A 34 -4.23 -13.23 12.66
CA GLU A 34 -4.69 -11.96 12.09
C GLU A 34 -5.14 -10.99 13.20
N VAL A 35 -4.66 -9.75 13.14
CA VAL A 35 -5.17 -8.67 13.98
C VAL A 35 -6.50 -8.21 13.39
N PRO A 36 -7.62 -8.34 14.16
CA PRO A 36 -8.94 -7.93 13.68
C PRO A 36 -8.98 -6.45 13.30
N MET A 37 -9.79 -6.10 12.29
CA MET A 37 -9.84 -4.74 11.74
C MET A 37 -10.20 -3.68 12.80
N GLU A 38 -11.09 -4.01 13.71
CA GLU A 38 -11.52 -3.12 14.80
C GLU A 38 -10.43 -2.82 15.82
N LYS A 39 -9.41 -3.68 15.92
CA LYS A 39 -8.25 -3.48 16.79
C LYS A 39 -7.09 -2.75 16.10
N ARG A 40 -7.15 -2.64 14.77
CA ARG A 40 -6.10 -1.95 14.02
C ARG A 40 -6.18 -0.43 14.26
N PRO A 41 -5.04 0.27 14.34
CA PRO A 41 -5.00 1.72 14.37
C PRO A 41 -5.77 2.35 13.20
N GLU A 42 -6.27 3.57 13.40
CA GLU A 42 -7.04 4.30 12.39
C GLU A 42 -6.29 4.44 11.05
N ILE A 43 -4.97 4.61 11.11
CA ILE A 43 -4.15 4.71 9.90
C ILE A 43 -4.08 3.39 9.09
N ASP A 44 -4.13 2.23 9.76
CA ASP A 44 -4.19 0.93 9.10
C ASP A 44 -5.59 0.72 8.49
N ARG A 45 -6.65 1.08 9.22
CA ARG A 45 -8.01 1.03 8.71
C ARG A 45 -8.24 1.95 7.52
N TRP A 46 -7.66 3.14 7.56
CA TRP A 46 -7.70 4.08 6.45
C TRP A 46 -7.08 3.50 5.16
N ILE A 47 -5.86 2.98 5.24
CA ILE A 47 -5.20 2.49 4.02
C ILE A 47 -5.86 1.23 3.47
N ILE A 48 -6.43 0.37 4.34
CA ILE A 48 -7.22 -0.80 3.90
C ILE A 48 -8.55 -0.37 3.29
N SER A 49 -9.24 0.65 3.83
CA SER A 49 -10.43 1.24 3.22
C SER A 49 -10.11 1.74 1.81
N LEU A 50 -9.09 2.57 1.70
CA LEU A 50 -8.67 3.14 0.41
C LEU A 50 -8.23 2.06 -0.58
N LEU A 51 -7.60 0.97 -0.11
CA LEU A 51 -7.26 -0.18 -0.94
C LEU A 51 -8.51 -0.86 -1.52
N ASN A 52 -9.56 -1.02 -0.71
CA ASN A 52 -10.82 -1.62 -1.17
C ASN A 52 -11.57 -0.69 -2.14
N SER A 53 -11.53 0.62 -1.93
CA SER A 53 -12.01 1.61 -2.89
C SER A 53 -11.25 1.54 -4.22
N LEU A 54 -9.90 1.38 -4.16
CA LEU A 54 -9.06 1.19 -5.34
C LEU A 54 -9.40 -0.10 -6.11
N ILE A 55 -9.59 -1.23 -5.41
CA ILE A 55 -9.97 -2.50 -6.07
C ILE A 55 -11.23 -2.30 -6.89
N LYS A 56 -12.25 -1.67 -6.31
CA LYS A 56 -13.52 -1.38 -6.99
C LYS A 56 -13.32 -0.48 -8.21
N GLU A 57 -12.58 0.61 -8.06
CA GLU A 57 -12.28 1.53 -9.15
C GLU A 57 -11.53 0.82 -10.29
N VAL A 58 -10.50 0.05 -9.98
CA VAL A 58 -9.69 -0.65 -10.99
C VAL A 58 -10.50 -1.71 -11.73
N ASP A 59 -11.37 -2.46 -11.03
CA ASP A 59 -12.26 -3.43 -11.65
C ASP A 59 -13.24 -2.75 -12.62
N GLU A 60 -13.87 -1.65 -12.21
CA GLU A 60 -14.75 -0.83 -13.06
C GLU A 60 -14.01 -0.28 -14.29
N GLN A 61 -12.75 0.19 -14.14
CA GLN A 61 -11.97 0.70 -15.27
C GLN A 61 -11.56 -0.41 -16.25
N PHE A 62 -11.20 -1.59 -15.76
CA PHE A 62 -10.91 -2.72 -16.64
C PHE A 62 -12.18 -3.21 -17.35
N ALA A 63 -13.32 -3.28 -16.69
CA ALA A 63 -14.62 -3.61 -17.32
C ALA A 63 -15.00 -2.60 -18.40
N ALA A 64 -14.63 -1.32 -18.24
CA ALA A 64 -14.83 -0.26 -19.23
C ALA A 64 -13.75 -0.19 -20.32
N TYR A 65 -12.80 -1.13 -20.35
CA TYR A 65 -11.64 -1.11 -21.28
C TYR A 65 -10.75 0.14 -21.16
N GLU A 66 -10.60 0.69 -19.93
CA GLU A 66 -9.80 1.89 -19.63
C GLU A 66 -8.52 1.57 -18.83
N PRO A 67 -7.57 0.77 -19.36
CA PRO A 67 -6.38 0.34 -18.60
C PRO A 67 -5.48 1.50 -18.19
N THR A 68 -5.53 2.62 -18.92
CA THR A 68 -4.75 3.82 -18.57
C THR A 68 -5.28 4.45 -17.28
N ARG A 69 -6.58 4.46 -17.06
CA ARG A 69 -7.19 4.98 -15.83
C ARG A 69 -6.90 4.04 -14.67
N ALA A 70 -7.07 2.73 -14.87
CA ALA A 70 -6.71 1.72 -13.88
C ALA A 70 -5.24 1.86 -13.44
N GLY A 71 -4.30 1.98 -14.40
CA GLY A 71 -2.88 2.17 -14.10
C GLY A 71 -2.57 3.46 -13.35
N ARG A 72 -3.29 4.55 -13.63
CA ARG A 72 -3.15 5.81 -12.88
C ARG A 72 -3.65 5.68 -11.45
N ALA A 73 -4.83 5.12 -11.23
CA ALA A 73 -5.38 4.87 -9.91
C ALA A 73 -4.42 4.04 -9.03
N ILE A 74 -3.86 2.96 -9.58
CA ILE A 74 -2.85 2.15 -8.89
C ILE A 74 -1.59 2.98 -8.57
N SER A 75 -1.11 3.77 -9.53
CA SER A 75 0.07 4.62 -9.35
C SER A 75 -0.13 5.68 -8.27
N ASP A 76 -1.27 6.34 -8.24
CA ASP A 76 -1.62 7.38 -7.27
C ASP A 76 -1.74 6.77 -5.86
N PHE A 77 -2.39 5.62 -5.74
CA PHE A 77 -2.45 4.88 -4.48
C PHE A 77 -1.05 4.55 -3.95
N VAL A 78 -0.18 3.97 -4.78
CA VAL A 78 1.17 3.55 -4.36
C VAL A 78 2.04 4.75 -3.98
N ASN A 79 2.05 5.80 -4.81
CA ASN A 79 2.93 6.94 -4.61
C ASN A 79 2.43 7.84 -3.48
N ASP A 80 1.18 8.27 -3.55
CA ASP A 80 0.68 9.33 -2.69
C ASP A 80 0.19 8.79 -1.35
N ASN A 81 -0.51 7.64 -1.34
CA ASN A 81 -1.11 7.12 -0.12
C ASN A 81 -0.22 6.07 0.58
N LEU A 82 0.20 5.02 -0.12
CA LEU A 82 0.95 3.93 0.50
C LEU A 82 2.36 4.36 0.90
N SER A 83 3.15 4.89 -0.03
CA SER A 83 4.55 5.25 0.21
C SER A 83 4.69 6.56 1.00
N ASN A 84 4.10 7.66 0.48
CA ASN A 84 4.32 8.99 1.03
C ASN A 84 3.57 9.26 2.33
N TRP A 85 2.49 8.53 2.60
CA TRP A 85 1.73 8.69 3.84
C TRP A 85 1.83 7.48 4.73
N TYR A 86 1.29 6.33 4.34
CA TYR A 86 1.23 5.17 5.22
C TYR A 86 2.62 4.73 5.69
N VAL A 87 3.52 4.36 4.78
CA VAL A 87 4.86 3.89 5.14
C VAL A 87 5.65 4.97 5.86
N ARG A 88 5.64 6.19 5.34
CA ARG A 88 6.41 7.30 5.92
C ARG A 88 6.03 7.60 7.36
N LEU A 89 4.73 7.60 7.69
CA LEU A 89 4.25 7.89 9.04
C LEU A 89 4.44 6.72 10.00
N ASN A 90 4.42 5.49 9.49
CA ASN A 90 4.48 4.27 10.30
C ASN A 90 5.89 3.67 10.44
N ARG A 91 6.94 4.28 9.87
CA ARG A 91 8.31 3.72 9.91
C ARG A 91 8.75 3.26 11.30
N LYS A 92 8.40 4.03 12.34
CA LYS A 92 8.78 3.71 13.73
C LYS A 92 8.15 2.42 14.25
N ARG A 93 6.99 2.02 13.73
CA ARG A 93 6.32 0.76 14.11
C ARG A 93 7.09 -0.47 13.66
N PHE A 94 7.87 -0.35 12.58
CA PHE A 94 8.71 -1.42 12.04
C PHE A 94 10.10 -1.48 12.68
N TRP A 95 10.54 -0.41 13.39
CA TRP A 95 11.88 -0.34 13.95
C TRP A 95 11.98 -1.10 15.27
N GLY A 96 12.90 -2.07 15.34
CA GLY A 96 13.34 -2.72 16.57
C GLY A 96 12.25 -3.27 17.49
N GLY A 97 12.67 -3.85 18.61
CA GLY A 97 11.76 -4.32 19.65
C GLY A 97 11.07 -5.64 19.34
N THR A 98 10.23 -6.06 20.29
CA THR A 98 9.43 -7.29 20.17
C THR A 98 8.26 -7.10 19.22
N MET A 99 7.75 -8.19 18.66
CA MET A 99 6.52 -8.21 17.86
C MET A 99 5.32 -7.91 18.77
N THR A 100 4.85 -6.67 18.74
CA THR A 100 3.62 -6.24 19.43
C THR A 100 2.42 -6.39 18.49
N GLU A 101 1.19 -6.37 19.04
CA GLU A 101 -0.05 -6.40 18.21
C GLU A 101 -0.08 -5.22 17.23
N ASP A 102 0.36 -4.01 17.64
CA ASP A 102 0.46 -2.84 16.78
C ASP A 102 1.49 -3.04 15.64
N LYS A 103 2.66 -3.59 15.95
CA LYS A 103 3.68 -3.89 14.95
C LYS A 103 3.20 -4.97 13.98
N LEU A 104 2.55 -6.02 14.49
CA LEU A 104 1.97 -7.08 13.68
C LEU A 104 0.88 -6.54 12.74
N SER A 105 -0.01 -5.66 13.25
CA SER A 105 -1.01 -4.96 12.43
C SER A 105 -0.36 -4.19 11.27
N ALA A 106 0.75 -3.47 11.54
CA ALA A 106 1.46 -2.74 10.50
C ALA A 106 2.03 -3.66 9.41
N TYR A 107 2.63 -4.80 9.80
CA TYR A 107 3.13 -5.80 8.83
C TYR A 107 2.00 -6.39 7.99
N GLN A 108 0.93 -6.85 8.64
CA GLN A 108 -0.21 -7.45 7.94
C GLN A 108 -0.86 -6.46 6.98
N THR A 109 -1.01 -5.21 7.39
CA THR A 109 -1.58 -4.14 6.55
C THR A 109 -0.70 -3.85 5.34
N LEU A 110 0.61 -3.66 5.54
CA LEU A 110 1.53 -3.35 4.44
C LEU A 110 1.68 -4.54 3.48
N TYR A 111 1.75 -5.77 4.00
CA TYR A 111 1.75 -6.99 3.19
C TYR A 111 0.50 -7.06 2.31
N THR A 112 -0.69 -6.89 2.90
CA THR A 112 -1.97 -6.91 2.18
C THR A 112 -2.00 -5.86 1.06
N CYS A 113 -1.52 -4.64 1.33
CA CYS A 113 -1.43 -3.60 0.31
C CYS A 113 -0.50 -3.99 -0.86
N LEU A 114 0.69 -4.51 -0.55
CA LEU A 114 1.68 -4.88 -1.57
C LEU A 114 1.20 -6.07 -2.42
N GLU A 115 0.65 -7.11 -1.79
CA GLU A 115 0.11 -8.28 -2.50
C GLU A 115 -1.06 -7.89 -3.40
N THR A 116 -1.99 -7.07 -2.89
CA THR A 116 -3.14 -6.60 -3.68
C THR A 116 -2.69 -5.73 -4.85
N VAL A 117 -1.75 -4.81 -4.65
CA VAL A 117 -1.18 -4.00 -5.74
C VAL A 117 -0.53 -4.88 -6.81
N ALA A 118 0.21 -5.93 -6.42
CA ALA A 118 0.78 -6.87 -7.39
C ALA A 118 -0.31 -7.55 -8.23
N LYS A 119 -1.41 -7.98 -7.62
CA LYS A 119 -2.55 -8.57 -8.33
C LYS A 119 -3.25 -7.56 -9.25
N LEU A 120 -3.51 -6.34 -8.78
CA LEU A 120 -4.18 -5.29 -9.57
C LEU A 120 -3.36 -4.86 -10.80
N MET A 121 -2.04 -4.81 -10.67
CA MET A 121 -1.17 -4.38 -11.77
C MET A 121 -0.79 -5.51 -12.74
N ALA A 122 -1.09 -6.76 -12.43
CA ALA A 122 -0.70 -7.92 -13.24
C ALA A 122 -1.15 -7.82 -14.72
N PRO A 123 -2.37 -7.33 -15.06
CA PRO A 123 -2.77 -7.15 -16.45
C PRO A 123 -1.97 -6.09 -17.22
N ILE A 124 -1.35 -5.13 -16.52
CA ILE A 124 -0.63 -4.00 -17.13
C ILE A 124 0.88 -4.25 -17.15
N ALA A 125 1.42 -4.79 -16.05
CA ALA A 125 2.86 -5.01 -15.87
C ALA A 125 3.13 -6.45 -15.39
N PRO A 126 2.84 -7.46 -16.24
CA PRO A 126 2.78 -8.88 -15.83
C PRO A 126 4.07 -9.40 -15.21
N PHE A 127 5.22 -9.08 -15.77
CA PHE A 127 6.51 -9.61 -15.28
C PHE A 127 6.92 -9.03 -13.93
N TYR A 128 6.72 -7.73 -13.74
CA TYR A 128 7.04 -7.10 -12.46
C TYR A 128 6.05 -7.53 -11.37
N ALA A 129 4.78 -7.60 -11.70
CA ALA A 129 3.73 -8.07 -10.79
C ALA A 129 3.98 -9.50 -10.31
N ASP A 130 4.34 -10.39 -11.23
CA ASP A 130 4.64 -11.79 -10.92
C ASP A 130 5.87 -11.92 -10.02
N ARG A 131 6.93 -11.17 -10.33
CA ARG A 131 8.12 -11.13 -9.49
C ARG A 131 7.83 -10.62 -8.09
N LEU A 132 7.12 -9.49 -7.96
CA LEU A 132 6.76 -8.92 -6.67
C LEU A 132 5.90 -9.89 -5.86
N TYR A 133 4.89 -10.49 -6.50
CA TYR A 133 4.00 -11.44 -5.87
C TYR A 133 4.75 -12.68 -5.37
N THR A 134 5.61 -13.27 -6.20
CA THR A 134 6.41 -14.44 -5.85
C THR A 134 7.35 -14.14 -4.67
N ASP A 135 8.03 -12.99 -4.70
CA ASP A 135 8.93 -12.58 -3.62
C ASP A 135 8.18 -12.34 -2.29
N LEU A 136 6.98 -11.72 -2.34
CA LEU A 136 6.14 -11.49 -1.16
C LEU A 136 5.61 -12.79 -0.55
N THR A 137 5.24 -13.75 -1.39
CA THR A 137 4.57 -14.97 -0.94
C THR A 137 5.53 -16.11 -0.61
N ALA A 138 6.81 -15.98 -0.96
CA ALA A 138 7.84 -17.01 -0.75
C ALA A 138 7.97 -17.45 0.72
N ALA A 139 7.80 -16.52 1.67
CA ALA A 139 7.90 -16.81 3.10
C ALA A 139 6.59 -17.29 3.75
N THR A 140 5.47 -17.30 3.02
CA THR A 140 4.13 -17.55 3.59
C THR A 140 3.75 -19.02 3.69
N GLY A 141 4.53 -19.92 3.06
CA GLY A 141 4.20 -21.34 2.97
C GLY A 141 2.97 -21.67 2.10
N ARG A 142 2.37 -20.69 1.43
CA ARG A 142 1.28 -20.88 0.48
C ARG A 142 1.79 -21.40 -0.86
N ASP A 143 1.01 -22.23 -1.58
CA ASP A 143 1.33 -22.58 -2.98
C ASP A 143 1.01 -21.42 -3.91
N THR A 144 1.99 -20.56 -4.11
CA THR A 144 1.87 -19.33 -4.88
C THR A 144 2.89 -19.28 -6.01
N ARG A 145 2.65 -20.05 -7.06
CA ARG A 145 3.58 -20.18 -8.20
C ARG A 145 3.63 -18.92 -9.06
N SER A 146 2.51 -18.24 -9.23
CA SER A 146 2.43 -17.05 -10.07
C SER A 146 1.19 -16.20 -9.72
N VAL A 147 1.32 -14.87 -9.83
CA VAL A 147 0.19 -13.94 -9.71
C VAL A 147 -0.90 -14.19 -10.77
N HIS A 148 -0.52 -14.76 -11.90
CA HIS A 148 -1.44 -15.06 -13.01
C HIS A 148 -2.29 -16.32 -12.80
N LEU A 149 -2.05 -17.05 -11.74
CA LEU A 149 -2.79 -18.26 -11.38
C LEU A 149 -3.73 -18.06 -10.18
N VAL A 150 -3.83 -16.84 -9.68
CA VAL A 150 -4.71 -16.48 -8.57
C VAL A 150 -5.82 -15.57 -9.04
N ASP A 151 -6.92 -15.54 -8.27
CA ASP A 151 -8.06 -14.69 -8.59
C ASP A 151 -7.72 -13.20 -8.48
N PHE A 152 -8.38 -12.41 -9.34
CA PHE A 152 -8.32 -10.96 -9.26
C PHE A 152 -8.94 -10.48 -7.94
N PRO A 153 -8.39 -9.44 -7.30
CA PRO A 153 -8.90 -8.97 -6.01
C PRO A 153 -10.37 -8.54 -6.08
N VAL A 154 -11.14 -8.92 -5.08
CA VAL A 154 -12.53 -8.49 -4.90
C VAL A 154 -12.61 -7.51 -3.75
N SER A 155 -13.28 -6.38 -3.97
CA SER A 155 -13.48 -5.37 -2.94
C SER A 155 -14.41 -5.89 -1.82
N CYS A 156 -14.02 -5.67 -0.56
CA CYS A 156 -14.85 -5.92 0.59
C CYS A 156 -15.47 -4.60 1.07
N ASN A 157 -16.77 -4.43 0.86
CA ASN A 157 -17.47 -3.20 1.23
C ASN A 157 -17.45 -2.93 2.75
N ASP A 158 -17.36 -3.97 3.58
CA ASP A 158 -17.31 -3.84 5.04
C ASP A 158 -16.03 -3.12 5.53
N TYR A 159 -14.99 -3.08 4.70
CA TYR A 159 -13.75 -2.37 5.01
C TYR A 159 -13.70 -0.95 4.46
N ILE A 160 -14.71 -0.52 3.69
CA ILE A 160 -14.77 0.82 3.11
C ILE A 160 -15.40 1.79 4.11
N ASP A 161 -14.61 2.76 4.57
CA ASP A 161 -15.03 3.89 5.42
C ASP A 161 -14.77 5.20 4.68
N LEU A 162 -15.72 5.62 3.85
CA LEU A 162 -15.61 6.84 3.03
C LEU A 162 -15.42 8.09 3.90
N ALA A 163 -15.99 8.13 5.11
CA ALA A 163 -15.82 9.27 6.01
C ALA A 163 -14.36 9.36 6.52
N LEU A 164 -13.73 8.22 6.77
CA LEU A 164 -12.31 8.17 7.13
C LEU A 164 -11.42 8.55 5.96
N GLU A 165 -11.72 8.08 4.76
CA GLU A 165 -10.99 8.45 3.54
C GLU A 165 -11.04 9.96 3.29
N GLU A 166 -12.23 10.58 3.42
CA GLU A 166 -12.42 12.03 3.25
C GLU A 166 -11.64 12.82 4.31
N ARG A 167 -11.71 12.44 5.59
CA ARG A 167 -10.93 13.09 6.66
C ARG A 167 -9.43 13.05 6.38
N MET A 168 -8.92 11.91 5.92
CA MET A 168 -7.51 11.76 5.59
C MET A 168 -7.13 12.57 4.34
N GLN A 169 -7.99 12.65 3.34
CA GLN A 169 -7.78 13.49 2.15
C GLN A 169 -7.70 14.97 2.53
N ILE A 170 -8.56 15.43 3.42
CA ILE A 170 -8.49 16.81 3.95
C ILE A 170 -7.16 17.04 4.68
N ALA A 171 -6.75 16.11 5.55
CA ALA A 171 -5.48 16.21 6.28
C ALA A 171 -4.26 16.26 5.33
N GLN A 172 -4.27 15.46 4.27
CA GLN A 172 -3.23 15.46 3.23
C GLN A 172 -3.19 16.80 2.49
N THR A 173 -4.35 17.31 2.08
CA THR A 173 -4.48 18.58 1.39
C THR A 173 -4.00 19.75 2.26
N MET A 174 -4.46 19.82 3.50
CA MET A 174 -4.03 20.84 4.46
C MET A 174 -2.52 20.80 4.70
N THR A 175 -1.95 19.61 4.88
CA THR A 175 -0.50 19.43 5.06
C THR A 175 0.27 19.95 3.83
N SER A 176 -0.18 19.61 2.63
CA SER A 176 0.44 20.07 1.39
C SER A 176 0.38 21.61 1.25
N MET A 177 -0.76 22.22 1.58
CA MET A 177 -0.94 23.67 1.56
C MET A 177 -0.01 24.36 2.56
N VAL A 178 0.07 23.88 3.79
CA VAL A 178 0.95 24.41 4.83
C VAL A 178 2.42 24.30 4.40
N LEU A 179 2.84 23.16 3.86
CA LEU A 179 4.20 22.97 3.37
C LEU A 179 4.52 23.89 2.19
N ALA A 180 3.57 24.13 1.29
CA ALA A 180 3.73 25.06 0.18
C ALA A 180 3.88 26.51 0.67
N LEU A 181 3.06 26.93 1.63
CA LEU A 181 3.17 28.27 2.24
C LEU A 181 4.51 28.47 2.96
N ARG A 182 4.94 27.47 3.77
CA ARG A 182 6.24 27.52 4.46
C ARG A 182 7.40 27.62 3.47
N ARG A 183 7.34 26.89 2.36
CA ARG A 183 8.34 26.97 1.28
C ARG A 183 8.38 28.38 0.66
N LYS A 184 7.20 28.98 0.41
CA LYS A 184 7.08 30.31 -0.19
C LYS A 184 7.72 31.40 0.68
N VAL A 185 7.63 31.28 1.99
CA VAL A 185 8.21 32.23 2.97
C VAL A 185 9.54 31.77 3.56
N ASN A 186 10.12 30.67 3.03
CA ASN A 186 11.39 30.08 3.42
C ASN A 186 11.51 29.70 4.92
N ILE A 187 10.40 29.29 5.54
CA ILE A 187 10.38 28.80 6.91
C ILE A 187 10.63 27.29 6.93
N LYS A 188 11.61 26.85 7.73
CA LYS A 188 11.91 25.42 7.90
C LYS A 188 10.79 24.69 8.66
N VAL A 189 10.61 23.40 8.36
CA VAL A 189 9.57 22.56 9.00
C VAL A 189 9.82 22.36 10.50
N ARG A 190 11.09 22.36 10.90
CA ARG A 190 11.52 22.24 12.31
C ARG A 190 12.05 23.59 12.80
N GLN A 191 11.15 24.45 13.15
CA GLN A 191 11.40 25.67 13.91
C GLN A 191 10.38 25.78 15.02
#